data_b5ddcf031a86bb3e3228378908f1ca56
#
_entry.id   b5ddcf031a86bb3e3228378908f1ca56
#
_cell.length_a   1.000
_cell.length_b   1.000
_cell.length_c   1.000
_cell.angle_alpha   90.00
_cell.angle_beta   90.00
_cell.angle_gamma   90.00
#
_symmetry.space_group_name_H-M   'P 1'
#
loop_
_entity.id
_entity.type
_entity.pdbx_description
1 polymer ?
#
loop_
_entity_poly.entity_id
_entity_poly.type
_entity_poly.pdbx_seq_one_letter_code
_entity_poly.pdbx_strand_id
1 'polypeptide(L)'
;MQYTDNEAALIGGLISNYFLRPAVSAALKDSYIHVLEHLHAGRVSAADLKQIQKALTFLMPTCQLSREAQRDLMSVNLKTTALLRSHH
;
A
#
# COMPACT_ATOMS: atom_id res chain seq x y z
N MET A 1 3.17 -14.27 7.57
CA MET A 1 2.33 -13.16 8.07
C MET A 1 1.82 -12.35 6.88
N GLN A 2 0.54 -12.12 6.80
CA GLN A 2 -0.08 -11.42 5.68
C GLN A 2 -0.97 -10.29 6.21
N TYR A 3 -1.38 -9.41 5.30
CA TYR A 3 -2.32 -8.35 5.65
C TYR A 3 -3.70 -8.95 5.92
N THR A 4 -4.41 -8.36 6.87
CA THR A 4 -5.83 -8.68 7.06
C THR A 4 -6.65 -8.08 5.91
N ASP A 5 -7.89 -8.52 5.75
CA ASP A 5 -8.80 -7.97 4.73
C ASP A 5 -8.96 -6.46 4.91
N ASN A 6 -9.05 -6.00 6.14
CA ASN A 6 -9.19 -4.58 6.46
C ASN A 6 -7.96 -3.79 6.06
N GLU A 7 -6.76 -4.34 6.35
CA GLU A 7 -5.49 -3.73 5.97
C GLU A 7 -5.35 -3.68 4.45
N ALA A 8 -5.69 -4.75 3.76
CA ALA A 8 -5.65 -4.78 2.30
C ALA A 8 -6.60 -3.76 1.68
N ALA A 9 -7.79 -3.58 2.26
CA ALA A 9 -8.74 -2.58 1.81
C ALA A 9 -8.20 -1.16 1.98
N LEU A 10 -7.52 -0.88 3.10
CA LEU A 10 -6.90 0.42 3.35
C LEU A 10 -5.79 0.72 2.33
N ILE A 11 -4.94 -0.25 2.08
CA ILE A 11 -3.87 -0.12 1.08
C ILE A 11 -4.47 0.10 -0.30
N GLY A 12 -5.48 -0.69 -0.66
CA GLY A 12 -6.18 -0.58 -1.94
C GLY A 12 -6.81 0.79 -2.14
N GLY A 13 -7.45 1.33 -1.10
CA GLY A 13 -8.04 2.66 -1.14
C GLY A 13 -7.01 3.75 -1.34
N LEU A 14 -5.87 3.64 -0.64
CA LEU A 14 -4.78 4.60 -0.77
C LEU A 14 -4.19 4.60 -2.18
N ILE A 15 -3.91 3.43 -2.73
CA ILE A 15 -3.36 3.28 -4.08
C ILE A 15 -4.38 3.76 -5.13
N SER A 16 -5.66 3.46 -4.96
CA SER A 16 -6.71 3.91 -5.88
C SER A 16 -6.80 5.42 -5.91
N ASN A 17 -6.66 6.09 -4.77
CA ASN A 17 -6.60 7.55 -4.72
C ASN A 17 -5.40 8.09 -5.49
N TYR A 18 -4.28 7.40 -5.44
CA TYR A 18 -3.09 7.78 -6.19
C TYR A 18 -3.36 7.75 -7.71
N PHE A 19 -4.10 6.76 -8.19
CA PHE A 19 -4.43 6.63 -9.62
C PHE A 19 -5.28 7.78 -10.14
N LEU A 20 -6.01 8.47 -9.28
CA LEU A 20 -6.83 9.61 -9.68
C LEU A 20 -6.01 10.87 -9.97
N ARG A 21 -4.73 10.89 -9.63
CA ARG A 21 -3.86 12.03 -9.86
C ARG A 21 -3.40 12.06 -11.32
N PRO A 22 -3.48 13.23 -11.99
CA PRO A 22 -3.16 13.30 -13.43
C PRO A 22 -1.68 13.11 -13.75
N ALA A 23 -0.79 13.25 -12.78
CA ALA A 23 0.66 13.17 -12.99
C ALA A 23 1.23 11.76 -12.90
N VAL A 24 0.39 10.74 -12.71
CA VAL A 24 0.88 9.35 -12.54
C VAL A 24 1.21 8.74 -13.90
N SER A 25 2.43 8.21 -14.04
CA SER A 25 2.85 7.55 -15.27
C SER A 25 2.13 6.21 -15.47
N ALA A 26 2.00 5.77 -16.72
CA ALA A 26 1.40 4.48 -17.03
C ALA A 26 2.18 3.32 -16.43
N ALA A 27 3.52 3.41 -16.42
CA ALA A 27 4.37 2.37 -15.83
C ALA A 27 4.11 2.23 -14.34
N LEU A 28 3.92 3.35 -13.62
CA LEU A 28 3.63 3.34 -12.20
C LEU A 28 2.24 2.78 -11.91
N LYS A 29 1.26 3.12 -12.75
CA LYS A 29 -0.09 2.54 -12.64
C LYS A 29 -0.06 1.03 -12.79
N ASP A 30 0.65 0.52 -13.78
CA ASP A 30 0.77 -0.92 -13.99
C ASP A 30 1.40 -1.61 -12.79
N SER A 31 2.45 -1.01 -12.23
CA SER A 31 3.12 -1.53 -11.03
C SER A 31 2.14 -1.65 -9.86
N TYR A 32 1.34 -0.61 -9.62
CA TYR A 32 0.36 -0.61 -8.53
C TYR A 32 -0.82 -1.55 -8.80
N ILE A 33 -1.21 -1.73 -10.06
CA ILE A 33 -2.25 -2.72 -10.42
C ILE A 33 -1.77 -4.13 -10.02
N HIS A 34 -0.52 -4.46 -10.31
CA HIS A 34 0.06 -5.75 -9.89
C HIS A 34 0.06 -5.90 -8.37
N VAL A 35 0.39 -4.84 -7.64
CA VAL A 35 0.34 -4.85 -6.17
C VAL A 35 -1.08 -5.16 -5.68
N LEU A 36 -2.08 -4.50 -6.26
CA LEU A 36 -3.48 -4.72 -5.89
C LEU A 36 -3.93 -6.15 -6.18
N GLU A 37 -3.54 -6.69 -7.33
CA GLU A 37 -3.85 -8.07 -7.70
C GLU A 37 -3.22 -9.07 -6.71
N HIS A 38 -1.96 -8.85 -6.36
CA HIS A 38 -1.26 -9.71 -5.40
C HIS A 38 -1.84 -9.60 -4.00
N LEU A 39 -2.24 -8.41 -3.57
CA LEU A 39 -2.93 -8.20 -2.30
C LEU A 39 -4.22 -9.00 -2.24
N HIS A 40 -5.01 -8.92 -3.31
CA HIS A 40 -6.30 -9.60 -3.39
C HIS A 40 -6.12 -11.12 -3.39
N ALA A 41 -5.09 -11.61 -4.05
CA ALA A 41 -4.77 -13.03 -4.12
C ALA A 41 -4.03 -13.57 -2.89
N GLY A 42 -3.60 -12.70 -1.98
CA GLY A 42 -2.82 -13.10 -0.82
C GLY A 42 -1.38 -13.48 -1.13
N ARG A 43 -0.83 -12.98 -2.25
CA ARG A 43 0.52 -13.33 -2.73
C ARG A 43 1.42 -12.12 -2.83
N VAL A 44 1.62 -11.44 -1.72
CA VAL A 44 2.43 -10.22 -1.68
C VAL A 44 3.92 -10.60 -1.69
N SER A 45 4.65 -10.13 -2.70
CA SER A 45 6.09 -10.34 -2.82
C SER A 45 6.88 -9.21 -2.15
N ALA A 46 8.21 -9.37 -2.03
CA ALA A 46 9.08 -8.32 -1.50
C ALA A 46 9.00 -7.05 -2.35
N ALA A 47 8.90 -7.18 -3.68
CA ALA A 47 8.74 -6.04 -4.58
C ALA A 47 7.42 -5.31 -4.31
N ASP A 48 6.34 -6.04 -4.07
CA ASP A 48 5.05 -5.46 -3.72
C ASP A 48 5.13 -4.70 -2.39
N LEU A 49 5.80 -5.27 -1.39
CA LEU A 49 5.99 -4.63 -0.09
C LEU A 49 6.73 -3.31 -0.22
N LYS A 50 7.75 -3.24 -1.07
CA LYS A 50 8.48 -1.99 -1.34
C LYS A 50 7.59 -0.95 -1.97
N GLN A 51 6.73 -1.33 -2.91
CA GLN A 51 5.78 -0.41 -3.54
C GLN A 51 4.74 0.08 -2.54
N ILE A 52 4.23 -0.80 -1.69
CA ILE A 52 3.30 -0.43 -0.62
C ILE A 52 3.96 0.57 0.33
N GLN A 53 5.21 0.33 0.72
CA GLN A 53 5.94 1.22 1.61
C GLN A 53 6.12 2.60 0.98
N LYS A 54 6.45 2.67 -0.31
CA LYS A 54 6.54 3.93 -1.03
C LYS A 54 5.21 4.66 -1.06
N ALA A 55 4.12 3.94 -1.34
CA ALA A 55 2.79 4.53 -1.35
C ALA A 55 2.43 5.12 0.03
N LEU A 56 2.68 4.38 1.09
CA LEU A 56 2.43 4.85 2.45
C LEU A 56 3.25 6.09 2.78
N THR A 57 4.53 6.11 2.38
CA THR A 57 5.43 7.23 2.66
C THR A 57 5.03 8.49 1.91
N PHE A 58 4.66 8.38 0.63
CA PHE A 58 4.41 9.54 -0.21
C PHE A 58 2.95 9.98 -0.24
N LEU A 59 2.01 9.05 -0.08
CA LEU A 59 0.59 9.37 -0.23
C LEU A 59 -0.07 9.74 1.09
N MET A 60 0.32 9.10 2.18
CA MET A 60 -0.32 9.33 3.47
C MET A 60 -0.27 10.79 3.92
N PRO A 61 0.88 11.51 3.79
CA PRO A 61 0.92 12.92 4.19
C PRO A 61 0.08 13.86 3.33
N THR A 62 -0.29 13.44 2.12
CA THR A 62 -1.05 14.29 1.19
C THR A 62 -2.54 14.03 1.24
N CYS A 63 -2.98 13.00 1.97
CA CYS A 63 -4.38 12.64 2.10
C CYS A 63 -4.96 13.23 3.38
N GLN A 64 -6.16 13.79 3.29
CA GLN A 64 -6.90 14.19 4.49
C GLN A 64 -7.58 12.95 5.05
N LEU A 65 -6.94 12.36 6.05
CA LEU A 65 -7.41 11.12 6.67
C LEU A 65 -7.97 11.43 8.05
N SER A 66 -8.99 10.66 8.46
CA SER A 66 -9.47 10.66 9.84
C SER A 66 -8.35 10.13 10.76
N ARG A 67 -8.46 10.41 12.07
CA ARG A 67 -7.49 9.89 13.04
C ARG A 67 -7.46 8.37 13.02
N GLU A 68 -8.62 7.75 12.85
CA GLU A 68 -8.75 6.31 12.80
C GLU A 68 -8.00 5.72 11.60
N ALA A 69 -8.20 6.32 10.42
CA ALA A 69 -7.52 5.89 9.20
C ALA A 69 -6.01 6.10 9.29
N GLN A 70 -5.56 7.22 9.87
CA GLN A 70 -4.13 7.47 10.09
C GLN A 70 -3.52 6.41 11.00
N ARG A 71 -4.19 6.08 12.09
CA ARG A 71 -3.73 5.05 13.03
C ARG A 71 -3.61 3.69 12.34
N ASP A 72 -4.62 3.32 11.57
CA ASP A 72 -4.65 2.05 10.86
C ASP A 72 -3.55 1.97 9.81
N LEU A 73 -3.33 3.05 9.06
CA LEU A 73 -2.26 3.11 8.06
C LEU A 73 -0.86 3.10 8.71
N MET A 74 -0.70 3.72 9.87
CA MET A 74 0.56 3.62 10.61
C MET A 74 0.84 2.18 11.03
N SER A 75 -0.17 1.46 11.48
CA SER A 75 -0.07 0.04 11.83
C SER A 75 0.32 -0.79 10.60
N VAL A 76 -0.29 -0.51 9.46
CA VAL A 76 0.03 -1.16 8.18
C VAL A 76 1.49 -0.88 7.79
N ASN A 77 1.96 0.33 7.99
CA ASN A 77 3.34 0.70 7.68
C ASN A 77 4.34 -0.07 8.55
N LEU A 78 4.07 -0.21 9.83
CA LEU A 78 4.90 -1.00 10.74
C LEU A 78 4.93 -2.47 10.32
N LYS A 79 3.77 -3.03 9.98
CA LYS A 79 3.67 -4.40 9.49
C LYS A 79 4.45 -4.58 8.17
N THR A 80 4.34 -3.64 7.26
CA THR A 80 5.06 -3.68 5.98
C THR A 80 6.57 -3.69 6.20
N THR A 81 7.06 -2.86 7.10
CA THR A 81 8.49 -2.83 7.46
C THR A 81 8.93 -4.17 8.03
N ALA A 82 8.13 -4.76 8.92
CA ALA A 82 8.44 -6.07 9.51
C ALA A 82 8.46 -7.17 8.45
N LEU A 83 7.49 -7.16 7.54
CA LEU A 83 7.43 -8.14 6.43
C LEU A 83 8.64 -8.01 5.50
N LEU A 84 9.08 -6.78 5.21
CA LEU A 84 10.27 -6.55 4.39
C LEU A 84 11.52 -7.11 5.06
N ARG A 85 11.65 -6.96 6.37
CA ARG A 85 12.78 -7.53 7.11
C ARG A 85 12.78 -9.05 7.06
N SER A 86 11.61 -9.66 7.03
CA SER A 86 11.48 -11.12 6.98
C SER A 86 11.85 -11.70 5.62
N HIS A 87 11.87 -10.89 4.57
CA HIS A 87 12.14 -11.32 3.19
C HIS A 87 13.62 -11.17 2.78
N HIS A 88 14.48 -10.89 3.71
CA HIS A 88 15.92 -10.82 3.44
C HIS A 88 16.56 -12.20 3.34
#